data_54b6f10c59197f1f50eaad87e25ed842
#
_entry.id   54b6f10c59197f1f50eaad87e25ed842
#
_cell.length_a   1.000
_cell.length_b   1.000
_cell.length_c   1.000
_cell.angle_alpha   90.00
_cell.angle_beta   90.00
_cell.angle_gamma   90.00
#
_symmetry.space_group_name_H-M   'P 1'
#
loop_
_entity.id
_entity.type
_entity.pdbx_description
1 polymer ?
#
loop_
_entity_poly.entity_id
_entity_poly.type
_entity_poly.pdbx_seq_one_letter_code
_entity_poly.pdbx_strand_id
1 'polypeptide(L)'
;MKTLLPTGWPRPKGYANGISARGRTIVTAGVVGWTAEERFESPDLAGQFRQALANIVAIIAEDGAGPEHIVRMTCYVTDIDEYRSSLPAIGAA
;
A
#
# COMPACT_ATOMS: atom_id res chain seq x y z
N MET A 1 12.31 -13.35 1.42
CA MET A 1 11.70 -12.55 0.34
C MET A 1 12.76 -12.11 -0.65
N LYS A 2 12.48 -12.23 -1.92
CA LYS A 2 13.44 -11.93 -2.97
C LYS A 2 12.80 -10.98 -3.99
N THR A 3 13.47 -9.87 -4.26
CA THR A 3 13.07 -8.92 -5.30
C THR A 3 13.60 -9.40 -6.64
N LEU A 4 12.73 -9.43 -7.66
CA LEU A 4 13.05 -9.97 -8.97
C LEU A 4 13.30 -8.81 -9.95
N LEU A 5 14.53 -8.74 -10.46
CA LEU A 5 14.93 -7.72 -11.44
C LEU A 5 15.74 -8.40 -12.53
N PRO A 6 15.20 -8.54 -13.76
CA PRO A 6 15.96 -9.14 -14.85
C PRO A 6 17.20 -8.32 -15.18
N THR A 7 18.28 -9.03 -15.58
CA THR A 7 19.55 -8.40 -15.95
C THR A 7 19.33 -7.42 -17.12
N GLY A 8 19.85 -6.20 -16.96
CA GLY A 8 19.76 -5.18 -18.00
C GLY A 8 18.49 -4.33 -17.95
N TRP A 9 17.53 -4.69 -17.12
CA TRP A 9 16.33 -3.87 -16.96
C TRP A 9 16.60 -2.68 -16.03
N PRO A 10 16.02 -1.51 -16.30
CA PRO A 10 16.14 -0.39 -15.38
C PRO A 10 15.46 -0.70 -14.05
N ARG A 11 16.04 -0.18 -12.98
CA ARG A 11 15.46 -0.36 -11.65
C ARG A 11 14.14 0.41 -11.55
N PRO A 12 13.02 -0.25 -11.21
CA PRO A 12 11.75 0.44 -11.07
C PRO A 12 11.75 1.37 -9.86
N LYS A 13 10.96 2.45 -9.96
CA LYS A 13 10.83 3.45 -8.89
C LYS A 13 9.46 3.30 -8.23
N GLY A 14 9.47 3.08 -6.91
CA GLY A 14 8.24 2.97 -6.13
C GLY A 14 7.51 1.63 -6.25
N TYR A 15 8.12 0.64 -6.92
CA TYR A 15 7.56 -0.71 -7.04
C TYR A 15 8.68 -1.71 -7.34
N ALA A 16 8.35 -3.00 -7.38
CA ALA A 16 9.26 -4.04 -7.85
C ALA A 16 8.64 -4.72 -9.08
N ASN A 17 9.47 -5.20 -10.00
CA ASN A 17 9.00 -5.96 -11.15
C ASN A 17 8.37 -7.29 -10.73
N GLY A 18 8.86 -7.86 -9.66
CA GLY A 18 8.30 -9.06 -9.08
C GLY A 18 8.91 -9.32 -7.71
N ILE A 19 8.21 -10.10 -6.89
CA ILE A 19 8.69 -10.51 -5.58
C ILE A 19 8.40 -12.00 -5.40
N SER A 20 9.41 -12.74 -4.93
CA SER A 20 9.26 -14.13 -4.54
C SER A 20 9.33 -14.21 -3.02
N ALA A 21 8.34 -14.86 -2.43
CA ALA A 21 8.25 -14.97 -0.97
C ALA A 21 7.76 -16.34 -0.56
N ARG A 22 8.08 -16.72 0.67
CA ARG A 22 7.64 -17.96 1.32
C ARG A 22 7.06 -17.64 2.66
N GLY A 23 6.13 -18.47 3.11
CA GLY A 23 5.61 -18.38 4.45
C GLY A 23 4.10 -18.27 4.47
N ARG A 24 3.60 -17.81 5.61
CA ARG A 24 2.19 -17.63 5.83
C ARG A 24 1.67 -16.43 5.05
N THR A 25 0.50 -16.60 4.44
CA THR A 25 -0.16 -15.51 3.71
C THR A 25 -1.18 -14.83 4.61
N ILE A 26 -1.13 -13.50 4.66
CA ILE A 26 -2.11 -12.67 5.35
C ILE A 26 -2.85 -11.85 4.29
N VAL A 27 -4.19 -11.90 4.32
CA VAL A 27 -5.03 -11.15 3.38
C VAL A 27 -5.98 -10.27 4.19
N THR A 28 -5.97 -8.96 3.93
CA THR A 28 -6.94 -8.06 4.55
C THR A 28 -8.24 -8.04 3.76
N ALA A 29 -9.31 -7.67 4.42
CA ALA A 29 -10.53 -7.25 3.73
C ALA A 29 -10.27 -5.91 3.02
N GLY A 30 -11.24 -5.39 2.30
CA GLY A 30 -11.16 -4.03 1.75
C GLY A 30 -10.99 -3.02 2.88
N VAL A 31 -9.96 -2.17 2.76
CA VAL A 31 -9.61 -1.18 3.78
C VAL A 31 -9.77 0.21 3.20
N VAL A 32 -10.50 1.06 3.90
CA VAL A 32 -10.74 2.45 3.50
C VAL A 32 -10.01 3.41 4.44
N GLY A 33 -9.88 4.66 4.00
CA GLY A 33 -9.11 5.69 4.71
C GLY A 33 -9.87 6.37 5.83
N TRP A 34 -10.55 5.62 6.69
CA TRP A 34 -11.23 6.20 7.85
C TRP A 34 -10.52 5.79 9.15
N THR A 35 -10.82 6.52 10.23
CA THR A 35 -10.24 6.27 11.55
C THR A 35 -10.87 5.04 12.21
N ALA A 36 -10.36 4.66 13.39
CA ALA A 36 -10.93 3.58 14.19
C ALA A 36 -12.39 3.85 14.59
N GLU A 37 -12.82 5.12 14.59
CA GLU A 37 -14.20 5.52 14.85
C GLU A 37 -15.02 5.59 13.56
N GLU A 38 -14.50 5.05 12.46
CA GLU A 38 -15.16 5.02 11.15
C GLU A 38 -15.45 6.42 10.59
N ARG A 39 -14.49 7.34 10.76
CA ARG A 39 -14.61 8.72 10.28
C ARG A 39 -13.51 9.04 9.26
N PHE A 40 -13.91 9.65 8.15
CA PHE A 40 -12.99 10.20 7.17
C PHE A 40 -12.55 11.58 7.64
N GLU A 41 -11.32 11.69 8.11
CA GLU A 41 -10.77 12.97 8.57
C GLU A 41 -10.09 13.76 7.47
N SER A 42 -9.76 13.10 6.35
CA SER A 42 -9.12 13.77 5.23
C SER A 42 -10.06 13.79 4.03
N PRO A 43 -10.25 14.96 3.38
CA PRO A 43 -11.12 15.08 2.19
C PRO A 43 -10.41 14.67 0.90
N ASP A 44 -9.08 14.57 0.89
CA ASP A 44 -8.32 14.29 -0.32
C ASP A 44 -7.83 12.84 -0.38
N LEU A 45 -7.45 12.42 -1.60
CA LEU A 45 -7.00 11.06 -1.86
C LEU A 45 -5.70 10.75 -1.09
N ALA A 46 -4.73 11.67 -1.08
CA ALA A 46 -3.45 11.43 -0.43
C ALA A 46 -3.60 11.19 1.07
N GLY A 47 -4.46 11.98 1.75
CA GLY A 47 -4.72 11.81 3.16
C GLY A 47 -5.48 10.52 3.45
N GLN A 48 -6.48 10.18 2.62
CA GLN A 48 -7.22 8.94 2.77
C GLN A 48 -6.34 7.72 2.50
N PHE A 49 -5.45 7.80 1.51
CA PHE A 49 -4.47 6.74 1.23
C PHE A 49 -3.57 6.50 2.43
N ARG A 50 -3.06 7.59 3.02
CA ARG A 50 -2.17 7.51 4.18
C ARG A 50 -2.87 6.85 5.38
N GLN A 51 -4.13 7.21 5.61
CA GLN A 51 -4.91 6.60 6.68
C GLN A 51 -5.20 5.12 6.39
N ALA A 52 -5.56 4.78 5.15
CA ALA A 52 -5.81 3.40 4.76
C ALA A 52 -4.55 2.54 4.94
N LEU A 53 -3.39 3.07 4.56
CA LEU A 53 -2.11 2.37 4.73
C LEU A 53 -1.81 2.15 6.22
N ALA A 54 -2.04 3.15 7.07
CA ALA A 54 -1.87 2.99 8.51
C ALA A 54 -2.81 1.92 9.08
N ASN A 55 -4.04 1.85 8.57
CA ASN A 55 -5.00 0.83 8.96
C ASN A 55 -4.54 -0.57 8.56
N ILE A 56 -4.00 -0.73 7.34
CA ILE A 56 -3.45 -2.00 6.87
C ILE A 56 -2.30 -2.44 7.78
N VAL A 57 -1.38 -1.54 8.10
CA VAL A 57 -0.26 -1.85 8.98
C VAL A 57 -0.75 -2.30 10.37
N ALA A 58 -1.77 -1.64 10.91
CA ALA A 58 -2.35 -2.04 12.19
C ALA A 58 -2.99 -3.43 12.13
N ILE A 59 -3.68 -3.74 11.03
CA ILE A 59 -4.33 -5.05 10.84
C ILE A 59 -3.30 -6.17 10.77
N ILE A 60 -2.28 -6.03 9.92
CA ILE A 60 -1.29 -7.10 9.75
C ILE A 60 -0.41 -7.26 10.99
N ALA A 61 -0.26 -6.21 11.80
CA ALA A 61 0.47 -6.27 13.06
C ALA A 61 -0.20 -7.25 14.06
N GLU A 62 -1.50 -7.47 13.95
CA GLU A 62 -2.21 -8.44 14.80
C GLU A 62 -1.71 -9.86 14.58
N ASP A 63 -1.10 -10.15 13.44
CA ASP A 63 -0.50 -11.46 13.15
C ASP A 63 1.03 -11.38 13.11
N GLY A 64 1.61 -10.35 13.70
CA GLY A 64 3.05 -10.20 13.85
C GLY A 64 3.78 -9.71 12.62
N ALA A 65 3.06 -9.22 11.59
CA ALA A 65 3.68 -8.72 10.38
C ALA A 65 3.82 -7.20 10.39
N GLY A 66 4.77 -6.69 9.62
CA GLY A 66 5.01 -5.27 9.46
C GLY A 66 4.95 -4.85 7.99
N PRO A 67 5.09 -3.56 7.70
CA PRO A 67 5.00 -3.05 6.32
C PRO A 67 6.03 -3.66 5.38
N GLU A 68 7.17 -4.10 5.89
CA GLU A 68 8.21 -4.77 5.10
C GLU A 68 7.76 -6.13 4.55
N HIS A 69 6.68 -6.68 5.06
CA HIS A 69 6.13 -7.96 4.60
C HIS A 69 5.04 -7.80 3.53
N ILE A 70 4.68 -6.58 3.18
CA ILE A 70 3.66 -6.35 2.14
C ILE A 70 4.30 -6.62 0.77
N VAL A 71 3.73 -7.58 0.03
CA VAL A 71 4.24 -7.97 -1.28
C VAL A 71 3.34 -7.52 -2.43
N ARG A 72 2.09 -7.20 -2.15
CA ARG A 72 1.14 -6.74 -3.15
C ARG A 72 0.07 -5.85 -2.52
N MET A 73 -0.25 -4.78 -3.22
CA MET A 73 -1.34 -3.89 -2.81
C MET A 73 -2.12 -3.46 -4.06
N THR A 74 -3.45 -3.55 -3.97
CA THR A 74 -4.34 -3.05 -5.03
C THR A 74 -5.07 -1.83 -4.49
N CYS A 75 -5.07 -0.77 -5.29
CA CYS A 75 -5.66 0.50 -4.91
C CYS A 75 -6.80 0.85 -5.87
N TYR A 76 -8.02 0.95 -5.35
CA TYR A 76 -9.19 1.36 -6.13
C TYR A 76 -9.45 2.84 -5.86
N VAL A 77 -9.54 3.63 -6.92
CA VAL A 77 -9.72 5.07 -6.83
C VAL A 77 -10.93 5.52 -7.65
N THR A 78 -11.58 6.59 -7.22
CA THR A 78 -12.75 7.13 -7.92
C THR A 78 -12.40 8.20 -8.96
N ASP A 79 -11.22 8.81 -8.86
CA ASP A 79 -10.74 9.86 -9.75
C ASP A 79 -9.30 9.59 -10.12
N ILE A 80 -9.07 9.17 -11.37
CA ILE A 80 -7.73 8.80 -11.84
C ILE A 80 -6.82 10.03 -11.95
N ASP A 81 -7.36 11.19 -12.24
CA ASP A 81 -6.57 12.41 -12.34
C ASP A 81 -6.09 12.87 -10.97
N GLU A 82 -6.95 12.80 -9.96
CA GLU A 82 -6.55 13.06 -8.58
C GLU A 82 -5.49 12.06 -8.12
N TYR A 83 -5.64 10.79 -8.47
CA TYR A 83 -4.65 9.77 -8.16
C TYR A 83 -3.29 10.11 -8.76
N ARG A 84 -3.24 10.46 -10.05
CA ARG A 84 -2.00 10.80 -10.73
C ARG A 84 -1.32 12.04 -10.14
N SER A 85 -2.08 13.07 -9.83
CA SER A 85 -1.53 14.28 -9.20
C SER A 85 -1.09 14.06 -7.76
N SER A 86 -1.59 13.01 -7.11
CA SER A 86 -1.25 12.65 -5.73
C SER A 86 -0.07 11.68 -5.63
N LEU A 87 0.47 11.17 -6.75
CA LEU A 87 1.54 10.17 -6.73
C LEU A 87 2.75 10.56 -5.88
N PRO A 88 3.26 11.82 -5.91
CA PRO A 88 4.38 12.17 -5.03
C PRO A 88 4.06 11.98 -3.54
N ALA A 89 2.86 12.37 -3.10
CA ALA A 89 2.44 12.22 -1.71
C ALA A 89 2.21 10.74 -1.36
N ILE A 90 1.66 9.95 -2.29
CA ILE A 90 1.47 8.52 -2.11
C ILE A 90 2.82 7.82 -1.96
N GLY A 91 3.79 8.15 -2.79
CA GLY A 91 5.12 7.57 -2.71
C GLY A 91 5.87 7.93 -1.43
N ALA A 92 5.52 9.06 -0.80
CA ALA A 92 6.14 9.49 0.45
C ALA A 92 5.48 8.88 1.70
N ALA A 93 4.34 8.26 1.54
CA ALA A 93 3.57 7.69 2.67
C ALA A 93 4.21 6.43 3.29
#